data_578bb1582999fd1edb64976fa35a5b65
#
_entry.id   578bb1582999fd1edb64976fa35a5b65
#
_cell.length_a   1.000
_cell.length_b   1.000
_cell.length_c   1.000
_cell.angle_alpha   90.00
_cell.angle_beta   90.00
_cell.angle_gamma   90.00
#
_symmetry.space_group_name_H-M   'P 1'
#
loop_
_entity.id
_entity.type
_entity.pdbx_description
1 polymer ?
#
loop_
_entity_poly.entity_id
_entity_poly.type
_entity_poly.pdbx_seq_one_letter_code
_entity_poly.pdbx_strand_id
1 'polypeptide(L)'
;MSFVVARMQKMKAGNLVGIGNHNQRLTDNHSNKDIDTERSYLNYDLVNRTDNYKTDIQQFINDNKSSSRAVRKDAVLINEWIITSDNRFFKDKDDKEIKDFFEQSKDYFAEKFGDENIRYAQVHLDETTPHMHLGIVPFNAEKRLSAKTLFKSFTGGTRRIAKVFK
;
A
#
# COMPACT_ATOMS: atom_id res chain seq x y z
N MET A 1 0.82 -23.76 9.28
CA MET A 1 -0.27 -22.99 8.66
C MET A 1 0.20 -21.55 8.47
N SER A 2 0.19 -21.06 7.22
CA SER A 2 0.62 -19.70 6.90
C SER A 2 -0.57 -18.75 6.95
N PHE A 3 -0.32 -17.49 7.32
CA PHE A 3 -1.35 -16.46 7.44
C PHE A 3 -0.98 -15.25 6.60
N VAL A 4 -1.98 -14.61 6.00
CA VAL A 4 -1.82 -13.28 5.43
C VAL A 4 -1.68 -12.28 6.58
N VAL A 5 -0.65 -11.47 6.51
CA VAL A 5 -0.37 -10.40 7.48
C VAL A 5 -0.60 -9.07 6.80
N ALA A 6 -1.40 -8.22 7.40
CA ALA A 6 -1.58 -6.84 6.97
C ALA A 6 -1.31 -5.89 8.14
N ARG A 7 -0.40 -4.94 7.91
CA ARG A 7 -0.05 -3.87 8.87
C ARG A 7 -0.36 -2.54 8.24
N MET A 8 -0.98 -1.65 9.00
CA MET A 8 -1.36 -0.33 8.52
C MET A 8 -0.53 0.77 9.18
N GLN A 9 -0.12 1.74 8.36
CA GLN A 9 0.52 2.97 8.79
C GLN A 9 -0.18 4.19 8.17
N LYS A 10 -0.39 5.23 8.96
CA LYS A 10 -0.95 6.51 8.51
C LYS A 10 0.16 7.38 7.94
N MET A 11 -0.03 7.87 6.70
CA MET A 11 0.92 8.73 6.02
C MET A 11 0.34 10.12 5.82
N LYS A 12 1.12 11.13 6.22
CA LYS A 12 0.85 12.56 5.98
C LYS A 12 1.65 13.03 4.75
N ALA A 13 1.39 14.25 4.30
CA ALA A 13 2.10 14.83 3.15
C ALA A 13 3.63 14.73 3.23
N GLY A 14 4.21 14.91 4.42
CA GLY A 14 5.66 14.81 4.65
C GLY A 14 6.24 13.40 4.47
N ASN A 15 5.43 12.36 4.53
CA ASN A 15 5.88 10.98 4.36
C ASN A 15 5.90 10.52 2.90
N LEU A 16 5.16 11.21 2.00
CA LEU A 16 4.89 10.71 0.66
C LEU A 16 6.12 10.67 -0.25
N VAL A 17 7.05 11.61 -0.08
CA VAL A 17 8.32 11.58 -0.84
C VAL A 17 9.17 10.39 -0.41
N GLY A 18 9.34 10.19 0.89
CA GLY A 18 10.14 9.09 1.42
C GLY A 18 9.60 7.72 1.02
N ILE A 19 8.29 7.52 1.16
CA ILE A 19 7.68 6.24 0.77
C ILE A 19 7.69 6.03 -0.76
N GLY A 20 7.53 7.09 -1.54
CA GLY A 20 7.66 7.02 -3.00
C GLY A 20 9.07 6.60 -3.42
N ASN A 21 10.10 7.22 -2.85
CA ASN A 21 11.49 6.86 -3.11
C ASN A 21 11.78 5.40 -2.73
N HIS A 22 11.28 4.96 -1.57
CA HIS A 22 11.43 3.59 -1.11
C HIS A 22 10.72 2.60 -2.04
N ASN A 23 9.45 2.82 -2.33
CA ASN A 23 8.64 1.90 -3.11
C ASN A 23 9.15 1.76 -4.56
N GLN A 24 9.52 2.87 -5.18
CA GLN A 24 9.95 2.93 -6.56
C GLN A 24 11.47 2.77 -6.73
N ARG A 25 12.21 2.57 -5.62
CA ARG A 25 13.68 2.45 -5.64
C ARG A 25 14.37 3.62 -6.36
N LEU A 26 13.89 4.86 -6.09
CA LEU A 26 14.41 6.06 -6.77
C LEU A 26 15.75 6.56 -6.22
N THR A 27 16.21 6.02 -5.10
CA THR A 27 17.48 6.39 -4.47
C THR A 27 18.30 5.14 -4.16
N ASP A 28 19.62 5.26 -4.25
CA ASP A 28 20.54 4.15 -3.94
C ASP A 28 20.82 4.01 -2.43
N ASN A 29 20.41 4.98 -1.64
CA ASN A 29 20.61 4.98 -0.19
C ASN A 29 19.41 4.33 0.52
N HIS A 30 19.44 3.00 0.58
CA HIS A 30 18.44 2.23 1.29
C HIS A 30 18.87 2.04 2.75
N SER A 31 18.01 2.45 3.69
CA SER A 31 18.20 2.16 5.12
C SER A 31 18.05 0.66 5.42
N ASN A 32 17.23 -0.04 4.63
CA ASN A 32 17.09 -1.48 4.69
C ASN A 32 18.17 -2.18 3.85
N LYS A 33 19.10 -2.85 4.53
CA LYS A 33 20.20 -3.57 3.89
C LYS A 33 19.79 -4.92 3.27
N ASP A 34 18.55 -5.37 3.51
CA ASP A 34 18.02 -6.60 2.91
C ASP A 34 17.59 -6.40 1.44
N ILE A 35 17.59 -5.15 0.96
CA ILE A 35 17.26 -4.84 -0.43
C ILE A 35 18.40 -5.27 -1.33
N ASP A 36 18.10 -6.20 -2.23
CA ASP A 36 18.99 -6.62 -3.31
C ASP A 36 18.70 -5.79 -4.56
N THR A 37 19.49 -4.74 -4.76
CA THR A 37 19.30 -3.79 -5.87
C THR A 37 19.42 -4.44 -7.25
N GLU A 38 20.15 -5.54 -7.38
CA GLU A 38 20.26 -6.30 -8.64
C GLU A 38 18.96 -7.01 -9.01
N ARG A 39 18.05 -7.20 -8.02
CA ARG A 39 16.73 -7.82 -8.22
C ARG A 39 15.58 -6.82 -8.28
N SER A 40 15.84 -5.52 -8.11
CA SER A 40 14.78 -4.51 -8.06
C SER A 40 13.97 -4.41 -9.36
N TYR A 41 14.50 -4.90 -10.48
CA TYR A 41 13.75 -5.00 -11.75
C TYR A 41 12.57 -5.98 -11.69
N LEU A 42 12.52 -6.86 -10.69
CA LEU A 42 11.41 -7.79 -10.47
C LEU A 42 10.20 -7.14 -9.78
N ASN A 43 10.40 -5.96 -9.17
CA ASN A 43 9.34 -5.23 -8.48
C ASN A 43 8.33 -4.67 -9.49
N TYR A 44 7.08 -4.59 -9.08
CA TYR A 44 6.01 -4.06 -9.93
C TYR A 44 4.89 -3.40 -9.13
N ASP A 45 4.18 -2.47 -9.74
CA ASP A 45 2.98 -1.85 -9.19
C ASP A 45 1.73 -2.43 -9.91
N LEU A 46 0.80 -2.99 -9.13
CA LEU A 46 -0.42 -3.60 -9.68
C LEU A 46 -1.45 -2.60 -10.22
N VAL A 47 -1.37 -1.34 -9.83
CA VAL A 47 -2.29 -0.30 -10.30
C VAL A 47 -1.63 0.72 -11.22
N ASN A 48 -0.34 0.95 -11.08
CA ASN A 48 0.49 1.82 -11.93
C ASN A 48 -0.15 3.19 -12.21
N ARG A 49 -0.62 3.87 -11.16
CA ARG A 49 -1.36 5.15 -11.23
C ARG A 49 -0.52 6.37 -10.89
N THR A 50 0.66 6.17 -10.33
CA THR A 50 1.40 7.21 -9.61
C THR A 50 2.90 7.11 -9.89
N ASP A 51 3.45 8.07 -10.62
CA ASP A 51 4.90 8.20 -10.83
C ASP A 51 5.55 9.04 -9.72
N ASN A 52 4.82 10.04 -9.22
CA ASN A 52 5.26 10.89 -8.11
C ASN A 52 4.17 10.88 -7.03
N TYR A 53 4.40 10.12 -5.97
CA TYR A 53 3.40 9.91 -4.90
C TYR A 53 2.89 11.21 -4.30
N LYS A 54 3.77 12.15 -3.99
CA LYS A 54 3.35 13.41 -3.34
C LYS A 54 2.43 14.21 -4.25
N THR A 55 2.86 14.48 -5.48
CA THR A 55 2.12 15.30 -6.43
C THR A 55 0.80 14.64 -6.82
N ASP A 56 0.85 13.36 -7.21
CA ASP A 56 -0.32 12.66 -7.73
C ASP A 56 -1.38 12.42 -6.66
N ILE A 57 -0.97 12.04 -5.43
CA ILE A 57 -1.91 11.81 -4.33
C ILE A 57 -2.57 13.12 -3.89
N GLN A 58 -1.80 14.20 -3.77
CA GLN A 58 -2.36 15.51 -3.43
C GLN A 58 -3.31 16.01 -4.51
N GLN A 59 -2.98 15.84 -5.78
CA GLN A 59 -3.84 16.22 -6.90
C GLN A 59 -5.12 15.38 -6.88
N PHE A 60 -5.01 14.07 -6.78
CA PHE A 60 -6.17 13.17 -6.68
C PHE A 60 -7.13 13.57 -5.54
N ILE A 61 -6.59 13.88 -4.37
CA ILE A 61 -7.39 14.32 -3.23
C ILE A 61 -8.09 15.64 -3.53
N ASN A 62 -7.37 16.62 -4.09
CA ASN A 62 -7.95 17.95 -4.42
C ASN A 62 -9.06 17.85 -5.45
N ASP A 63 -8.90 16.97 -6.44
CA ASP A 63 -9.88 16.80 -7.53
C ASP A 63 -11.15 16.04 -7.07
N ASN A 64 -11.05 15.22 -6.04
CA ASN A 64 -12.12 14.31 -5.62
C ASN A 64 -12.78 14.66 -4.28
N LYS A 65 -12.14 15.47 -3.44
CA LYS A 65 -12.73 15.85 -2.15
C LYS A 65 -13.99 16.67 -2.30
N SER A 66 -15.00 16.40 -1.47
CA SER A 66 -16.27 17.13 -1.50
C SER A 66 -16.19 18.55 -0.90
N SER A 67 -15.19 18.83 -0.08
CA SER A 67 -15.01 20.14 0.56
C SER A 67 -14.19 21.09 -0.30
N SER A 68 -14.61 22.35 -0.42
CA SER A 68 -13.84 23.43 -1.04
C SER A 68 -12.64 23.91 -0.18
N ARG A 69 -12.62 23.56 1.11
CA ARG A 69 -11.55 23.95 2.03
C ARG A 69 -10.24 23.24 1.67
N ALA A 70 -9.12 23.94 1.91
CA ALA A 70 -7.81 23.33 1.78
C ALA A 70 -7.66 22.12 2.74
N VAL A 71 -6.92 21.11 2.29
CA VAL A 71 -6.57 19.96 3.13
C VAL A 71 -5.64 20.44 4.26
N ARG A 72 -5.92 20.02 5.49
CA ARG A 72 -5.11 20.37 6.65
C ARG A 72 -3.68 19.79 6.51
N LYS A 73 -2.69 20.52 6.99
CA LYS A 73 -1.28 20.10 6.93
C LYS A 73 -1.00 18.77 7.66
N ASP A 74 -1.78 18.49 8.70
CA ASP A 74 -1.67 17.28 9.53
C ASP A 74 -2.61 16.14 9.10
N ALA A 75 -3.33 16.32 7.99
CA ALA A 75 -4.25 15.31 7.49
C ALA A 75 -3.52 14.02 7.09
N VAL A 76 -4.17 12.89 7.36
CA VAL A 76 -3.75 11.59 6.82
C VAL A 76 -4.19 11.53 5.36
N LEU A 77 -3.24 11.47 4.44
CA LEU A 77 -3.49 11.44 3.00
C LEU A 77 -3.53 10.01 2.45
N ILE A 78 -2.78 9.11 3.07
CA ILE A 78 -2.71 7.69 2.71
C ILE A 78 -2.75 6.85 3.98
N ASN A 79 -3.51 5.79 3.94
CA ASN A 79 -3.32 4.62 4.79
C ASN A 79 -2.52 3.60 3.99
N GLU A 80 -1.28 3.38 4.39
CA GLU A 80 -0.42 2.38 3.79
C GLU A 80 -0.56 1.05 4.51
N TRP A 81 -0.76 0.00 3.74
CA TRP A 81 -0.77 -1.38 4.22
C TRP A 81 0.45 -2.13 3.69
N ILE A 82 1.16 -2.79 4.58
CA ILE A 82 2.16 -3.78 4.20
C ILE A 82 1.48 -5.14 4.28
N ILE A 83 1.36 -5.80 3.14
CA ILE A 83 0.69 -7.09 2.98
C ILE A 83 1.75 -8.13 2.60
N THR A 84 1.81 -9.20 3.38
CA THR A 84 2.77 -10.29 3.19
C THR A 84 2.26 -11.59 3.82
N SER A 85 3.09 -12.62 3.75
CA SER A 85 2.94 -13.86 4.51
C SER A 85 4.33 -14.29 5.02
N ASP A 86 4.43 -15.45 5.64
CA ASP A 86 5.72 -16.00 6.03
C ASP A 86 6.50 -16.59 4.84
N ASN A 87 7.81 -16.74 5.00
CA ASN A 87 8.67 -17.26 3.94
C ASN A 87 8.29 -18.67 3.48
N ARG A 88 7.69 -19.49 4.34
CA ARG A 88 7.25 -20.85 3.98
C ARG A 88 6.11 -20.80 2.97
N PHE A 89 5.22 -19.81 3.11
CA PHE A 89 4.12 -19.62 2.17
C PHE A 89 4.62 -19.37 0.75
N PHE A 90 5.66 -18.54 0.59
CA PHE A 90 6.16 -18.17 -0.73
C PHE A 90 7.14 -19.18 -1.32
N LYS A 91 7.80 -20.02 -0.47
CA LYS A 91 8.88 -20.92 -0.88
C LYS A 91 8.47 -21.92 -1.97
N ASP A 92 7.23 -22.41 -1.90
CA ASP A 92 6.73 -23.45 -2.80
C ASP A 92 5.81 -22.89 -3.90
N LYS A 93 5.85 -21.56 -4.12
CA LYS A 93 5.01 -20.87 -5.11
C LYS A 93 5.83 -20.36 -6.27
N ASP A 94 5.28 -20.48 -7.47
CA ASP A 94 5.85 -19.87 -8.66
C ASP A 94 5.50 -18.36 -8.73
N ASP A 95 6.11 -17.66 -9.68
CA ASP A 95 5.94 -16.21 -9.84
C ASP A 95 4.48 -15.82 -10.12
N LYS A 96 3.75 -16.67 -10.84
CA LYS A 96 2.33 -16.46 -11.13
C LYS A 96 1.49 -16.56 -9.85
N GLU A 97 1.71 -17.58 -9.04
CA GLU A 97 1.00 -17.77 -7.77
C GLU A 97 1.29 -16.63 -6.77
N ILE A 98 2.53 -16.13 -6.75
CA ILE A 98 2.90 -14.97 -5.93
C ILE A 98 2.17 -13.72 -6.42
N LYS A 99 2.12 -13.50 -7.71
CA LYS A 99 1.38 -12.38 -8.31
C LYS A 99 -0.12 -12.47 -8.02
N ASP A 100 -0.71 -13.64 -8.22
CA ASP A 100 -2.13 -13.90 -7.94
C ASP A 100 -2.48 -13.62 -6.46
N PHE A 101 -1.58 -13.96 -5.53
CA PHE A 101 -1.72 -13.63 -4.11
C PHE A 101 -1.83 -12.13 -3.85
N PHE A 102 -0.95 -11.33 -4.47
CA PHE A 102 -1.00 -9.89 -4.28
C PHE A 102 -2.17 -9.24 -5.04
N GLU A 103 -2.54 -9.73 -6.22
CA GLU A 103 -3.72 -9.26 -6.95
C GLU A 103 -5.00 -9.48 -6.13
N GLN A 104 -5.20 -10.69 -5.61
CA GLN A 104 -6.36 -10.99 -4.76
C GLN A 104 -6.36 -10.16 -3.47
N SER A 105 -5.19 -9.93 -2.88
CA SER A 105 -5.06 -9.05 -1.72
C SER A 105 -5.48 -7.61 -2.06
N LYS A 106 -5.01 -7.07 -3.18
CA LYS A 106 -5.40 -5.74 -3.67
C LYS A 106 -6.92 -5.68 -3.92
N ASP A 107 -7.49 -6.68 -4.57
CA ASP A 107 -8.91 -6.71 -4.90
C ASP A 107 -9.79 -6.73 -3.65
N TYR A 108 -9.38 -7.43 -2.60
CA TYR A 108 -10.06 -7.40 -1.30
C TYR A 108 -10.14 -5.97 -0.72
N PHE A 109 -9.06 -5.20 -0.81
CA PHE A 109 -9.05 -3.81 -0.35
C PHE A 109 -9.83 -2.89 -1.30
N ALA A 110 -9.78 -3.14 -2.61
CA ALA A 110 -10.54 -2.40 -3.62
C ALA A 110 -12.05 -2.53 -3.40
N GLU A 111 -12.54 -3.73 -3.10
CA GLU A 111 -13.94 -3.98 -2.79
C GLU A 111 -14.40 -3.22 -1.53
N LYS A 112 -13.53 -3.12 -0.52
CA LYS A 112 -13.88 -2.47 0.76
C LYS A 112 -13.77 -0.95 0.74
N PHE A 113 -12.81 -0.41 0.03
CA PHE A 113 -12.42 1.00 0.14
C PHE A 113 -12.50 1.78 -1.17
N GLY A 114 -12.90 1.13 -2.26
CA GLY A 114 -12.95 1.68 -3.60
C GLY A 114 -11.63 1.54 -4.35
N ASP A 115 -11.67 0.96 -5.53
CA ASP A 115 -10.48 0.75 -6.36
C ASP A 115 -9.78 2.05 -6.72
N GLU A 116 -10.55 3.11 -7.02
CA GLU A 116 -10.04 4.44 -7.35
C GLU A 116 -9.22 5.07 -6.21
N ASN A 117 -9.48 4.72 -4.97
CA ASN A 117 -8.78 5.23 -3.80
C ASN A 117 -7.43 4.54 -3.56
N ILE A 118 -7.18 3.40 -4.20
CA ILE A 118 -5.87 2.75 -4.20
C ILE A 118 -4.97 3.50 -5.18
N ARG A 119 -3.95 4.18 -4.65
CA ARG A 119 -3.04 5.00 -5.47
C ARG A 119 -1.77 4.27 -5.86
N TYR A 120 -1.35 3.29 -5.10
CA TYR A 120 -0.26 2.38 -5.44
C TYR A 120 -0.46 1.01 -4.79
N ALA A 121 0.05 -0.01 -5.44
CA ALA A 121 0.09 -1.38 -4.95
C ALA A 121 1.44 -2.01 -5.36
N GLN A 122 2.51 -1.49 -4.77
CA GLN A 122 3.88 -1.82 -5.12
C GLN A 122 4.31 -3.12 -4.47
N VAL A 123 4.61 -4.12 -5.29
CA VAL A 123 5.13 -5.42 -4.85
C VAL A 123 6.66 -5.40 -4.91
N HIS A 124 7.28 -5.76 -3.81
CA HIS A 124 8.72 -5.93 -3.69
C HIS A 124 9.08 -7.42 -3.66
N LEU A 125 9.92 -7.82 -4.61
CA LEU A 125 10.50 -9.16 -4.73
C LEU A 125 12.02 -9.13 -4.54
N ASP A 126 12.57 -7.98 -4.24
CA ASP A 126 13.99 -7.71 -4.04
C ASP A 126 14.44 -7.69 -2.57
N GLU A 127 13.58 -8.13 -1.68
CA GLU A 127 13.86 -8.28 -0.25
C GLU A 127 13.69 -9.75 0.17
N THR A 128 14.03 -10.06 1.42
CA THR A 128 14.01 -11.44 1.96
C THR A 128 12.64 -12.12 1.81
N THR A 129 11.58 -11.37 1.99
CA THR A 129 10.19 -11.87 1.91
C THR A 129 9.38 -11.01 0.96
N PRO A 130 8.70 -11.59 -0.06
CA PRO A 130 7.78 -10.87 -0.91
C PRO A 130 6.71 -10.12 -0.09
N HIS A 131 6.50 -8.86 -0.40
CA HIS A 131 5.48 -8.04 0.26
C HIS A 131 4.96 -6.93 -0.66
N MET A 132 3.78 -6.43 -0.35
CA MET A 132 3.14 -5.35 -1.10
C MET A 132 2.91 -4.15 -0.21
N HIS A 133 3.31 -2.98 -0.68
CA HIS A 133 2.91 -1.68 -0.15
C HIS A 133 1.66 -1.22 -0.87
N LEU A 134 0.54 -1.18 -0.18
CA LEU A 134 -0.76 -0.78 -0.71
C LEU A 134 -1.18 0.55 -0.09
N GLY A 135 -1.24 1.61 -0.89
CA GLY A 135 -1.60 2.95 -0.45
C GLY A 135 -3.02 3.33 -0.82
N ILE A 136 -3.84 3.64 0.19
CA ILE A 136 -5.26 3.97 0.04
C ILE A 136 -5.53 5.37 0.55
N VAL A 137 -6.13 6.24 -0.28
CA VAL A 137 -6.68 7.52 0.16
C VAL A 137 -7.92 7.25 1.01
N PRO A 138 -7.96 7.74 2.26
CA PRO A 138 -9.03 7.39 3.20
C PRO A 138 -10.31 8.23 2.96
N PHE A 139 -10.84 8.22 1.75
CA PHE A 139 -12.13 8.83 1.46
C PHE A 139 -13.28 7.97 2.00
N ASN A 140 -14.18 8.60 2.75
CA ASN A 140 -15.47 7.99 3.07
C ASN A 140 -16.45 8.11 1.89
N ALA A 141 -17.68 7.59 2.05
CA ALA A 141 -18.73 7.66 1.03
C ALA A 141 -19.07 9.10 0.60
N GLU A 142 -18.84 10.08 1.46
CA GLU A 142 -19.07 11.51 1.20
C GLU A 142 -17.85 12.22 0.59
N LYS A 143 -16.83 11.49 0.17
CA LYS A 143 -15.56 12.03 -0.36
C LYS A 143 -14.85 12.98 0.61
N ARG A 144 -14.88 12.67 1.91
CA ARG A 144 -14.11 13.35 2.96
C ARG A 144 -12.99 12.46 3.45
N LEU A 145 -11.83 13.04 3.70
CA LEU A 145 -10.71 12.31 4.32
C LEU A 145 -11.10 11.92 5.76
N SER A 146 -11.20 10.63 6.02
CA SER A 146 -11.72 10.08 7.27
C SER A 146 -10.98 8.81 7.73
N ALA A 147 -9.67 8.86 7.79
CA ALA A 147 -8.83 7.73 8.21
C ALA A 147 -9.25 7.15 9.56
N LYS A 148 -9.60 8.01 10.53
CA LYS A 148 -10.03 7.59 11.86
C LYS A 148 -11.32 6.75 11.82
N THR A 149 -12.27 7.14 10.99
CA THR A 149 -13.56 6.45 10.90
C THR A 149 -13.48 5.17 10.09
N LEU A 150 -12.86 5.25 8.90
CA LEU A 150 -12.76 4.11 7.98
C LEU A 150 -11.96 2.95 8.55
N PHE A 151 -10.88 3.26 9.26
CA PHE A 151 -9.96 2.26 9.78
C PHE A 151 -10.04 2.08 11.30
N LYS A 152 -11.14 2.51 11.93
CA LYS A 152 -11.35 2.39 13.37
C LYS A 152 -11.25 0.94 13.85
N SER A 153 -11.80 0.00 13.09
CA SER A 153 -11.72 -1.43 13.38
C SER A 153 -10.34 -2.05 13.16
N PHE A 154 -9.44 -1.32 12.50
CA PHE A 154 -8.08 -1.75 12.18
C PHE A 154 -7.01 -1.04 13.04
N THR A 155 -7.40 -0.17 13.97
CA THR A 155 -6.46 0.48 14.90
C THR A 155 -6.05 -0.51 15.98
N GLY A 156 -4.77 -0.79 16.08
CA GLY A 156 -4.20 -1.61 17.15
C GLY A 156 -3.50 -2.89 16.70
N GLY A 157 -2.53 -2.79 15.80
CA GLY A 157 -1.58 -3.87 15.57
C GLY A 157 -1.78 -4.66 14.27
N THR A 158 -0.87 -5.60 14.09
CA THR A 158 -0.88 -6.55 12.98
C THR A 158 -2.14 -7.40 13.02
N ARG A 159 -2.99 -7.33 12.00
CA ARG A 159 -4.11 -8.25 11.86
C ARG A 159 -3.75 -9.39 10.92
N ARG A 160 -4.02 -10.59 11.38
CA ARG A 160 -4.04 -11.76 10.53
C ARG A 160 -5.37 -11.74 9.77
N ILE A 161 -5.33 -11.54 8.47
CA ILE A 161 -6.52 -11.72 7.62
C ILE A 161 -6.62 -13.23 7.38
N ALA A 162 -7.27 -13.92 8.30
CA ALA A 162 -7.57 -15.33 8.12
C ALA A 162 -8.67 -15.46 7.05
N LYS A 163 -8.42 -16.21 6.00
CA LYS A 163 -9.34 -16.55 4.91
C LYS A 163 -9.59 -15.46 3.86
N VAL A 164 -8.57 -14.98 3.18
CA VAL A 164 -8.77 -14.34 1.87
C VAL A 164 -8.59 -15.33 0.73
N PHE A 165 -7.92 -16.44 0.97
CA PHE A 165 -7.58 -17.42 -0.08
C PHE A 165 -8.08 -18.83 0.29
N LYS A 166 -9.00 -19.34 -0.53
CA LYS A 166 -9.28 -20.76 -0.64
C LYS A 166 -8.41 -21.37 -1.73
#